data_ab1055d0d0c7a1da66bafe92eb9f56f6
#
_entry.id   ab1055d0d0c7a1da66bafe92eb9f56f6
#
_cell.length_a   1.000
_cell.length_b   1.000
_cell.length_c   1.000
_cell.angle_alpha   90.00
_cell.angle_beta   90.00
_cell.angle_gamma   90.00
#
_symmetry.space_group_name_H-M   'P 1'
#
loop_
_entity.id
_entity.type
_entity.pdbx_description
1 polymer ?
#
loop_
_entity_poly.entity_id
_entity_poly.type
_entity_poly.pdbx_seq_one_letter_code
_entity_poly.pdbx_strand_id
1 'polypeptide(L)'
;HNQSRRQRQMCIRDRDSVTDADQNIANSSIFKQYKKRSKENWTLYLKPTRSWGSWDKRNPFEITDNLDQTFPVVALTRATIKTSILLKFWKRVPDISKTIGLNRNVLFKIGLGEIPWFHQVTFSIWPNQESMDQFARNHGPHKEAIKAVRENNWFKEELYARFAIDKQIGQWPEININKEASE
;
A
#
# COMPACT_ATOMS: atom_id res chain seq x y z
N HIS A 1 -14.45 -19.35 -16.03
CA HIS A 1 -14.15 -19.09 -14.63
C HIS A 1 -14.68 -17.72 -14.22
N ASN A 2 -15.86 -17.71 -13.63
CA ASN A 2 -16.48 -16.52 -13.04
C ASN A 2 -15.81 -16.27 -11.68
N GLN A 3 -14.66 -15.59 -11.67
CA GLN A 3 -14.22 -14.94 -10.45
C GLN A 3 -15.11 -13.72 -10.23
N SER A 4 -16.10 -13.86 -9.37
CA SER A 4 -16.88 -12.73 -8.88
C SER A 4 -15.87 -11.68 -8.42
N ARG A 5 -15.92 -10.49 -9.00
CA ARG A 5 -15.12 -9.34 -8.55
C ARG A 5 -15.54 -9.04 -7.11
N ARG A 6 -14.84 -9.64 -6.15
CA ARG A 6 -15.04 -9.33 -4.73
C ARG A 6 -14.72 -7.86 -4.56
N GLN A 7 -15.71 -7.09 -4.15
CA GLN A 7 -15.50 -5.68 -3.85
C GLN A 7 -14.59 -5.61 -2.63
N ARG A 8 -13.34 -5.22 -2.86
CA ARG A 8 -12.34 -5.04 -1.81
C ARG A 8 -12.42 -3.61 -1.33
N GLN A 9 -12.57 -3.44 -0.05
CA GLN A 9 -12.64 -2.13 0.58
C GLN A 9 -11.46 -1.99 1.52
N MET A 10 -10.67 -0.95 1.31
CA MET A 10 -9.55 -0.61 2.17
C MET A 10 -9.85 0.71 2.87
N CYS A 11 -9.62 0.75 4.16
CA CYS A 11 -9.76 1.97 4.95
C CYS A 11 -8.44 2.23 5.66
N ILE A 12 -7.80 3.34 5.32
CA ILE A 12 -6.57 3.81 5.97
C ILE A 12 -6.99 4.89 6.97
N ARG A 13 -6.56 4.75 8.21
CA ARG A 13 -6.83 5.71 9.28
C ARG A 13 -5.64 5.81 10.22
N ASP A 14 -5.22 7.02 10.49
CA ASP A 14 -4.21 7.36 11.50
C ASP A 14 -4.86 7.43 12.88
N ARG A 15 -4.10 7.01 13.87
CA ARG A 15 -4.47 6.99 15.28
C ARG A 15 -3.23 7.17 16.14
N ASP A 16 -3.43 7.78 17.30
CA ASP A 16 -2.34 8.05 18.24
C ASP A 16 -1.80 6.77 18.90
N SER A 17 -2.63 5.73 19.00
CA SER A 17 -2.23 4.45 19.58
C SER A 17 -3.04 3.27 19.02
N VAL A 18 -2.51 2.05 19.20
CA VAL A 18 -3.22 0.81 18.88
C VAL A 18 -4.49 0.67 19.71
N THR A 19 -4.46 1.06 20.98
CA THR A 19 -5.63 1.01 21.87
C THR A 19 -6.73 1.94 21.38
N ASP A 20 -6.38 3.16 20.98
CA ASP A 20 -7.33 4.11 20.39
C ASP A 20 -7.91 3.56 19.07
N ALA A 21 -7.07 2.98 18.24
CA ALA A 21 -7.51 2.34 17.01
C ALA A 21 -8.50 1.20 17.28
N ASP A 22 -8.23 0.31 18.25
CA ASP A 22 -9.11 -0.80 18.61
C ASP A 22 -10.47 -0.29 19.12
N GLN A 23 -10.50 0.73 19.98
CA GLN A 23 -11.73 1.33 20.50
C GLN A 23 -12.54 1.98 19.38
N ASN A 24 -11.90 2.73 18.50
CA ASN A 24 -12.56 3.37 17.36
C ASN A 24 -13.14 2.34 16.38
N ILE A 25 -12.43 1.25 16.11
CA ILE A 25 -12.93 0.14 15.28
C ILE A 25 -14.14 -0.51 15.93
N ALA A 26 -14.06 -0.83 17.22
CA ALA A 26 -15.15 -1.47 17.95
C ALA A 26 -16.42 -0.61 18.00
N ASN A 27 -16.28 0.71 18.13
CA ASN A 27 -17.39 1.64 18.25
C ASN A 27 -17.94 2.13 16.88
N SER A 28 -17.18 2.00 15.80
CA SER A 28 -17.57 2.51 14.50
C SER A 28 -18.72 1.71 13.86
N SER A 29 -19.80 2.39 13.53
CA SER A 29 -20.92 1.81 12.78
C SER A 29 -20.50 1.30 11.40
N ILE A 30 -19.54 1.98 10.76
CA ILE A 30 -19.00 1.59 9.46
C ILE A 30 -18.26 0.27 9.56
N PHE A 31 -17.37 0.10 10.53
CA PHE A 31 -16.66 -1.16 10.73
C PHE A 31 -17.59 -2.30 11.11
N LYS A 32 -18.63 -2.05 11.93
CA LYS A 32 -19.67 -3.03 12.22
C LYS A 32 -20.40 -3.48 10.95
N GLN A 33 -20.72 -2.57 10.04
CA GLN A 33 -21.34 -2.91 8.76
C GLN A 33 -20.37 -3.69 7.85
N TYR A 34 -19.10 -3.32 7.81
CA TYR A 34 -18.10 -4.07 7.04
C TYR A 34 -17.97 -5.49 7.57
N LYS A 35 -17.83 -5.67 8.88
CA LYS A 35 -17.75 -6.99 9.52
C LYS A 35 -18.98 -7.85 9.21
N LYS A 36 -20.19 -7.27 9.21
CA LYS A 36 -21.43 -7.99 8.90
C LYS A 36 -21.52 -8.42 7.43
N ARG A 37 -20.95 -7.65 6.50
CA ARG A 37 -21.06 -7.90 5.06
C ARG A 37 -19.87 -8.63 4.46
N SER A 38 -18.72 -8.60 5.13
CA SER A 38 -17.50 -9.25 4.66
C SER A 38 -17.48 -10.74 5.06
N LYS A 39 -16.98 -11.56 4.16
CA LYS A 39 -16.69 -12.98 4.44
C LYS A 39 -15.31 -13.15 5.08
N GLU A 40 -14.43 -12.22 4.82
CA GLU A 40 -13.03 -12.22 5.26
C GLU A 40 -12.67 -10.81 5.76
N ASN A 41 -11.95 -10.73 6.85
CA ASN A 41 -11.45 -9.50 7.42
C ASN A 41 -9.97 -9.65 7.73
N TRP A 42 -9.21 -8.64 7.39
CA TRP A 42 -7.80 -8.53 7.72
C TRP A 42 -7.47 -7.09 8.10
N THR A 43 -6.91 -6.90 9.26
CA THR A 43 -6.54 -5.59 9.79
C THR A 43 -5.07 -5.61 10.14
N LEU A 44 -4.35 -4.64 9.66
CA LEU A 44 -2.95 -4.38 10.00
C LEU A 44 -2.85 -3.07 10.75
N TYR A 45 -2.13 -3.08 11.87
CA TYR A 45 -1.71 -1.91 12.62
C TYR A 45 -0.27 -1.62 12.22
N LEU A 46 -0.03 -0.42 11.74
CA LEU A 46 1.21 -0.05 11.09
C LEU A 46 1.84 1.13 11.82
N LYS A 47 3.14 1.04 12.10
CA LYS A 47 3.95 2.14 12.60
C LYS A 47 4.75 2.76 11.45
N PRO A 48 4.63 4.06 11.18
CA PRO A 48 5.39 4.70 10.11
C PRO A 48 6.88 4.77 10.48
N THR A 49 7.72 4.26 9.58
CA THR A 49 9.18 4.26 9.72
C THR A 49 9.85 5.26 8.80
N ARG A 50 9.23 5.55 7.66
CA ARG A 50 9.68 6.59 6.72
C ARG A 50 8.47 7.17 6.01
N SER A 51 8.53 8.47 5.75
CA SER A 51 7.52 9.15 4.92
C SER A 51 8.15 10.30 4.14
N TRP A 52 7.75 10.43 2.89
CA TRP A 52 8.15 11.51 2.01
C TRP A 52 6.99 11.93 1.11
N GLY A 53 6.85 13.22 0.87
CA GLY A 53 5.78 13.78 0.06
C GLY A 53 4.59 14.25 0.88
N SER A 54 3.43 14.36 0.24
CA SER A 54 2.23 14.87 0.89
C SER A 54 0.96 14.12 0.49
N TRP A 55 -0.03 14.18 1.37
CA TRP A 55 -1.39 13.77 1.19
C TRP A 55 -2.30 14.90 1.65
N ASP A 56 -3.01 15.49 0.72
CA ASP A 56 -3.82 16.70 0.97
C ASP A 56 -2.98 17.85 1.55
N LYS A 57 -1.82 18.11 0.89
CA LYS A 57 -0.86 19.19 1.18
C LYS A 57 -0.11 19.06 2.49
N ARG A 58 -0.20 17.95 3.20
CA ARG A 58 0.54 17.66 4.45
C ARG A 58 1.03 16.23 4.46
N ASN A 59 2.07 15.95 5.22
CA ASN A 59 2.46 14.58 5.50
C ASN A 59 1.64 14.09 6.70
N PRO A 60 0.80 13.06 6.54
CA PRO A 60 -0.06 12.58 7.61
C PRO A 60 0.65 11.69 8.63
N PHE A 61 1.90 11.27 8.35
CA PHE A 61 2.62 10.28 9.15
C PHE A 61 3.73 10.92 9.95
N GLU A 62 3.58 10.92 11.28
CA GLU A 62 4.66 11.20 12.21
C GLU A 62 5.54 9.95 12.32
N ILE A 63 6.83 10.12 12.04
CA ILE A 63 7.79 9.02 12.14
C ILE A 63 8.13 8.82 13.59
N THR A 64 7.72 7.69 14.14
CA THR A 64 8.15 7.24 15.44
C THR A 64 9.42 6.42 15.28
N ASP A 65 10.45 6.79 15.99
CA ASP A 65 11.80 6.21 16.10
C ASP A 65 12.26 5.21 15.04
N ASN A 66 13.55 5.29 14.72
CA ASN A 66 14.26 4.38 13.83
C ASN A 66 14.08 2.90 14.27
N LEU A 67 12.94 2.33 13.95
CA LEU A 67 12.77 0.88 13.96
C LEU A 67 13.56 0.34 12.76
N ASP A 68 14.89 0.37 12.91
CA ASP A 68 15.76 -0.32 11.97
C ASP A 68 15.40 -1.81 11.98
N GLN A 69 15.07 -2.31 10.80
CA GLN A 69 14.94 -3.74 10.50
C GLN A 69 13.72 -4.48 11.09
N THR A 70 12.55 -3.92 10.98
CA THR A 70 11.35 -4.73 11.19
C THR A 70 11.01 -5.50 9.92
N PHE A 71 10.91 -6.81 10.02
CA PHE A 71 10.42 -7.68 8.97
C PHE A 71 9.00 -8.12 9.29
N PRO A 72 8.07 -8.12 8.37
CA PRO A 72 8.10 -7.62 6.99
C PRO A 72 7.92 -6.08 6.89
N VAL A 73 8.31 -5.52 5.75
CA VAL A 73 8.19 -4.08 5.45
C VAL A 73 6.93 -3.83 4.63
N VAL A 74 6.17 -2.84 5.03
CA VAL A 74 5.01 -2.34 4.28
C VAL A 74 5.38 -1.07 3.53
N ALA A 75 5.01 -1.00 2.26
CA ALA A 75 5.15 0.19 1.44
C ALA A 75 3.77 0.69 0.99
N LEU A 76 3.53 1.98 1.18
CA LEU A 76 2.37 2.71 0.69
C LEU A 76 2.85 3.79 -0.28
N THR A 77 2.27 3.81 -1.46
CA THR A 77 2.44 4.88 -2.43
C THR A 77 1.09 5.46 -2.77
N ARG A 78 0.95 6.77 -2.67
CA ARG A 78 -0.24 7.49 -3.13
C ARG A 78 0.17 8.54 -4.15
N ALA A 79 -0.61 8.66 -5.22
CA ALA A 79 -0.37 9.65 -6.25
C ALA A 79 -1.68 10.28 -6.74
N THR A 80 -1.67 11.60 -6.88
CA THR A 80 -2.71 12.37 -7.56
C THR A 80 -2.24 12.68 -8.97
N ILE A 81 -2.90 12.08 -9.96
CA ILE A 81 -2.51 12.15 -11.37
C ILE A 81 -3.01 13.47 -11.97
N LYS A 82 -2.17 14.14 -12.76
CA LYS A 82 -2.59 15.31 -13.55
C LYS A 82 -3.61 14.91 -14.61
N THR A 83 -4.65 15.70 -14.77
CA THR A 83 -5.71 15.45 -15.76
C THR A 83 -5.20 15.28 -17.19
N SER A 84 -4.21 16.08 -17.58
CA SER A 84 -3.58 16.03 -18.90
C SER A 84 -2.84 14.73 -19.21
N ILE A 85 -2.52 13.93 -18.19
CA ILE A 85 -1.71 12.70 -18.31
C ILE A 85 -2.57 11.43 -18.09
N LEU A 86 -3.81 11.56 -17.68
CA LEU A 86 -4.66 10.42 -17.30
C LEU A 86 -4.65 9.28 -18.31
N LEU A 87 -4.92 9.54 -19.57
CA LEU A 87 -4.96 8.50 -20.60
C LEU A 87 -3.60 7.82 -20.78
N LYS A 88 -2.52 8.61 -20.76
CA LYS A 88 -1.15 8.09 -20.89
C LYS A 88 -0.74 7.25 -19.70
N PHE A 89 -1.14 7.66 -18.51
CA PHE A 89 -0.92 6.92 -17.26
C PHE A 89 -1.63 5.57 -17.30
N TRP A 90 -2.94 5.56 -17.53
CA TRP A 90 -3.76 4.36 -17.51
C TRP A 90 -3.38 3.33 -18.57
N LYS A 91 -2.86 3.78 -19.71
CA LYS A 91 -2.33 2.88 -20.74
C LYS A 91 -1.13 2.07 -20.25
N ARG A 92 -0.35 2.60 -19.29
CA ARG A 92 0.86 1.93 -18.75
C ARG A 92 0.59 1.09 -17.49
N VAL A 93 -0.50 1.33 -16.78
CA VAL A 93 -0.82 0.63 -15.53
C VAL A 93 -0.85 -0.89 -15.67
N PRO A 94 -1.42 -1.51 -16.72
CA PRO A 94 -1.45 -2.96 -16.87
C PRO A 94 -0.05 -3.58 -16.87
N ASP A 95 0.90 -2.98 -17.58
CA ASP A 95 2.27 -3.50 -17.68
C ASP A 95 3.01 -3.40 -16.35
N ILE A 96 2.85 -2.27 -15.65
CA ILE A 96 3.43 -2.05 -14.33
C ILE A 96 2.85 -3.05 -13.32
N SER A 97 1.52 -3.22 -13.31
CA SER A 97 0.84 -4.17 -12.43
C SER A 97 1.28 -5.60 -12.68
N LYS A 98 1.47 -5.98 -13.95
CA LYS A 98 1.98 -7.29 -14.33
C LYS A 98 3.39 -7.51 -13.81
N THR A 99 4.28 -6.52 -13.97
CA THR A 99 5.67 -6.61 -13.51
C THR A 99 5.78 -6.82 -12.00
N ILE A 100 5.00 -6.06 -11.23
CA ILE A 100 4.94 -6.26 -9.77
C ILE A 100 4.35 -7.66 -9.46
N GLY A 101 3.38 -8.13 -10.26
CA GLY A 101 2.73 -9.41 -10.08
C GLY A 101 3.61 -10.62 -10.30
N LEU A 102 4.64 -10.47 -11.12
CA LEU A 102 5.60 -11.52 -11.41
C LEU A 102 6.77 -11.56 -10.41
N ASN A 103 6.87 -10.56 -9.53
CA ASN A 103 7.91 -10.56 -8.51
C ASN A 103 7.55 -11.56 -7.40
N ARG A 104 8.36 -12.62 -7.27
CA ARG A 104 8.16 -13.68 -6.27
C ARG A 104 8.43 -13.21 -4.83
N ASN A 105 9.12 -12.08 -4.67
CA ASN A 105 9.48 -11.56 -3.36
C ASN A 105 8.40 -10.67 -2.74
N VAL A 106 7.36 -10.28 -3.48
CA VAL A 106 6.26 -9.51 -2.88
C VAL A 106 5.29 -10.45 -2.17
N LEU A 107 5.10 -10.28 -0.88
CA LEU A 107 4.18 -11.09 -0.07
C LEU A 107 2.71 -10.72 -0.34
N PHE A 108 2.45 -9.42 -0.48
CA PHE A 108 1.11 -8.91 -0.78
C PHE A 108 1.18 -7.62 -1.58
N LYS A 109 0.20 -7.41 -2.45
CA LYS A 109 0.02 -6.13 -3.13
C LYS A 109 -1.43 -5.89 -3.49
N ILE A 110 -1.84 -4.64 -3.39
CA ILE A 110 -3.14 -4.18 -3.85
C ILE A 110 -3.04 -2.75 -4.38
N GLY A 111 -3.69 -2.50 -5.51
CA GLY A 111 -3.90 -1.15 -6.05
C GLY A 111 -5.33 -0.71 -5.80
N LEU A 112 -5.52 0.52 -5.39
CA LEU A 112 -6.81 1.10 -5.04
C LEU A 112 -6.94 2.48 -5.68
N GLY A 113 -8.15 2.80 -6.13
CA GLY A 113 -8.53 4.15 -6.54
C GLY A 113 -9.31 4.83 -5.42
N GLU A 114 -8.77 5.88 -4.81
CA GLU A 114 -9.47 6.69 -3.82
C GLU A 114 -10.56 7.52 -4.49
N ILE A 115 -10.19 8.26 -5.53
CA ILE A 115 -11.10 8.86 -6.50
C ILE A 115 -10.80 8.18 -7.83
N PRO A 116 -11.75 7.47 -8.44
CA PRO A 116 -11.51 6.73 -9.67
C PRO A 116 -10.78 7.59 -10.71
N TRP A 117 -9.74 7.01 -11.33
CA TRP A 117 -8.88 7.60 -12.36
C TRP A 117 -7.85 8.63 -11.87
N PHE A 118 -8.09 9.38 -10.79
CA PHE A 118 -7.25 10.50 -10.37
C PHE A 118 -6.32 10.19 -9.20
N HIS A 119 -6.83 9.48 -8.20
CA HIS A 119 -6.07 9.16 -7.00
C HIS A 119 -5.79 7.67 -6.94
N GLN A 120 -4.51 7.34 -7.02
CA GLN A 120 -4.03 5.96 -6.97
C GLN A 120 -3.29 5.71 -5.68
N VAL A 121 -3.64 4.61 -5.03
CA VAL A 121 -2.92 4.10 -3.87
C VAL A 121 -2.42 2.70 -4.20
N THR A 122 -1.16 2.44 -3.95
CA THR A 122 -0.58 1.10 -3.99
C THR A 122 -0.09 0.74 -2.60
N PHE A 123 -0.53 -0.40 -2.12
CA PHE A 123 -0.10 -0.97 -0.85
C PHE A 123 0.57 -2.30 -1.14
N SER A 124 1.75 -2.53 -0.57
CA SER A 124 2.51 -3.77 -0.75
C SER A 124 3.25 -4.17 0.52
N ILE A 125 3.41 -5.48 0.72
CA ILE A 125 4.15 -6.06 1.84
C ILE A 125 5.31 -6.85 1.26
N TRP A 126 6.49 -6.64 1.81
CA TRP A 126 7.76 -7.22 1.37
C TRP A 126 8.39 -7.99 2.52
N PRO A 127 9.09 -9.12 2.28
CA PRO A 127 9.74 -9.86 3.34
C PRO A 127 10.79 -9.02 4.08
N ASN A 128 11.46 -8.11 3.37
CA ASN A 128 12.46 -7.21 3.94
C ASN A 128 12.68 -5.99 3.06
N GLN A 129 13.41 -5.01 3.59
CA GLN A 129 13.75 -3.78 2.89
C GLN A 129 14.60 -4.06 1.65
N GLU A 130 15.52 -5.01 1.71
CA GLU A 130 16.41 -5.33 0.60
C GLU A 130 15.64 -5.81 -0.62
N SER A 131 14.69 -6.74 -0.45
CA SER A 131 13.81 -7.23 -1.52
C SER A 131 12.99 -6.11 -2.16
N MET A 132 12.49 -5.18 -1.34
CA MET A 132 11.77 -4.01 -1.82
C MET A 132 12.70 -3.05 -2.59
N ASP A 133 13.88 -2.77 -2.07
CA ASP A 133 14.86 -1.88 -2.70
C ASP A 133 15.44 -2.49 -3.97
N GLN A 134 15.67 -3.80 -4.01
CA GLN A 134 16.06 -4.52 -5.23
C GLN A 134 14.98 -4.39 -6.30
N PHE A 135 13.72 -4.58 -5.96
CA PHE A 135 12.62 -4.37 -6.91
C PHE A 135 12.58 -2.93 -7.44
N ALA A 136 12.75 -1.93 -6.57
CA ALA A 136 12.74 -0.53 -6.96
C ALA A 136 13.93 -0.14 -7.87
N ARG A 137 15.08 -0.81 -7.70
CA ARG A 137 16.33 -0.52 -8.44
C ARG A 137 16.51 -1.36 -9.69
N ASN A 138 15.86 -2.53 -9.78
CA ASN A 138 16.03 -3.44 -10.91
C ASN A 138 15.63 -2.78 -12.23
N HIS A 139 16.41 -3.09 -13.27
CA HIS A 139 16.12 -2.67 -14.64
C HIS A 139 14.83 -3.35 -15.10
N GLY A 140 13.86 -2.56 -15.56
CA GLY A 140 12.60 -3.09 -16.07
C GLY A 140 11.51 -2.03 -16.22
N PRO A 141 10.32 -2.43 -16.67
CA PRO A 141 9.19 -1.52 -16.93
C PRO A 141 8.84 -0.61 -15.75
N HIS A 142 9.06 -1.08 -14.52
CA HIS A 142 8.81 -0.29 -13.30
C HIS A 142 9.78 0.89 -13.18
N LYS A 143 11.07 0.67 -13.39
CA LYS A 143 12.09 1.73 -13.36
C LYS A 143 11.86 2.76 -14.47
N GLU A 144 11.54 2.29 -15.67
CA GLU A 144 11.19 3.17 -16.78
C GLU A 144 9.94 4.01 -16.51
N ALA A 145 8.94 3.40 -15.86
CA ALA A 145 7.74 4.10 -15.44
C ALA A 145 8.05 5.19 -14.39
N ILE A 146 8.84 4.88 -13.36
CA ILE A 146 9.27 5.85 -12.35
C ILE A 146 10.05 7.00 -13.03
N LYS A 147 10.97 6.68 -13.93
CA LYS A 147 11.72 7.68 -14.69
C LYS A 147 10.79 8.58 -15.50
N ALA A 148 9.87 7.99 -16.27
CA ALA A 148 8.90 8.74 -17.06
C ALA A 148 7.98 9.62 -16.20
N VAL A 149 7.57 9.14 -15.03
CA VAL A 149 6.77 9.91 -14.06
C VAL A 149 7.54 11.14 -13.58
N ARG A 150 8.82 10.97 -13.20
CA ARG A 150 9.67 12.05 -12.68
C ARG A 150 10.02 13.07 -13.77
N GLU A 151 10.49 12.61 -14.91
CA GLU A 151 10.91 13.48 -16.03
C GLU A 151 9.75 14.31 -16.59
N ASN A 152 8.54 13.76 -16.61
CA ASN A 152 7.37 14.43 -17.19
C ASN A 152 6.44 15.02 -16.12
N ASN A 153 6.81 14.95 -14.84
CA ASN A 153 6.02 15.52 -13.74
C ASN A 153 4.53 15.14 -13.80
N TRP A 154 4.25 13.83 -13.80
CA TRP A 154 2.89 13.29 -14.02
C TRP A 154 1.94 13.51 -12.85
N PHE A 155 2.47 13.67 -11.65
CA PHE A 155 1.68 13.79 -10.44
C PHE A 155 1.53 15.25 -10.00
N LYS A 156 0.36 15.57 -9.50
CA LYS A 156 0.10 16.82 -8.76
C LYS A 156 0.64 16.74 -7.35
N GLU A 157 0.52 15.55 -6.78
CA GLU A 157 0.87 15.25 -5.42
C GLU A 157 1.23 13.78 -5.33
N GLU A 158 2.23 13.46 -4.53
CA GLU A 158 2.66 12.10 -4.28
C GLU A 158 3.09 11.93 -2.83
N LEU A 159 2.85 10.74 -2.29
CA LEU A 159 3.29 10.33 -0.98
C LEU A 159 3.87 8.92 -1.06
N TYR A 160 5.02 8.74 -0.45
CA TYR A 160 5.67 7.45 -0.25
C TYR A 160 5.88 7.23 1.23
N ALA A 161 5.37 6.15 1.77
CA ALA A 161 5.54 5.83 3.18
C ALA A 161 5.93 4.37 3.36
N ARG A 162 6.73 4.10 4.39
CA ARG A 162 7.12 2.76 4.84
C ARG A 162 6.65 2.58 6.26
N PHE A 163 6.27 1.34 6.57
CA PHE A 163 5.76 0.99 7.90
C PHE A 163 6.31 -0.34 8.34
N ALA A 164 6.42 -0.48 9.65
CA ALA A 164 6.51 -1.74 10.35
C ALA A 164 5.10 -2.25 10.67
N ILE A 165 4.91 -3.57 10.70
CA ILE A 165 3.67 -4.16 11.19
C ILE A 165 3.78 -4.30 12.70
N ASP A 166 2.91 -3.59 13.44
CA ASP A 166 2.85 -3.65 14.89
C ASP A 166 1.92 -4.76 15.39
N LYS A 167 0.75 -4.90 14.74
CA LYS A 167 -0.25 -5.89 15.11
C LYS A 167 -1.04 -6.33 13.88
N GLN A 168 -1.48 -7.57 13.89
CA GLN A 168 -2.34 -8.14 12.85
C GLN A 168 -3.55 -8.80 13.50
N ILE A 169 -4.73 -8.61 12.92
CA ILE A 169 -5.97 -9.30 13.30
C ILE A 169 -6.59 -9.92 12.04
N GLY A 170 -6.92 -11.20 12.11
CA GLY A 170 -7.35 -11.98 10.96
C GLY A 170 -6.21 -12.32 10.03
N GLN A 171 -6.54 -12.82 8.86
CA GLN A 171 -5.56 -13.19 7.84
C GLN A 171 -6.12 -12.95 6.45
N TRP A 172 -5.24 -12.74 5.50
CA TRP A 172 -5.59 -12.77 4.09
C TRP A 172 -5.35 -14.19 3.59
N PRO A 173 -6.31 -14.81 2.88
CA PRO A 173 -6.09 -16.12 2.28
C PRO A 173 -4.81 -16.13 1.44
N GLU A 174 -4.02 -17.20 1.56
CA GLU A 174 -2.80 -17.42 0.80
C GLU A 174 -1.58 -16.56 1.21
N ILE A 175 -1.69 -15.70 2.25
CA ILE A 175 -0.58 -14.89 2.72
C ILE A 175 -0.16 -15.31 4.11
N ASN A 176 1.09 -15.72 4.25
CA ASN A 176 1.73 -15.91 5.54
C ASN A 176 2.80 -14.83 5.74
N ILE A 177 2.45 -13.77 6.51
CA ILE A 177 3.37 -12.67 6.80
C ILE A 177 4.43 -13.11 7.83
N ASN A 178 4.15 -14.18 8.57
CA ASN A 178 5.03 -14.70 9.62
C ASN A 178 6.07 -15.70 9.07
N LYS A 179 6.15 -15.90 7.76
CA LYS A 179 7.25 -16.66 7.19
C LYS A 179 8.51 -15.85 7.40
N GLU A 180 9.26 -16.21 8.43
CA GLU A 180 10.65 -15.83 8.59
C GLU A 180 11.37 -16.01 7.25
N ALA A 181 12.22 -15.05 6.92
CA ALA A 181 13.13 -15.18 5.81
C ALA A 181 14.07 -16.35 6.15
N SER A 182 13.61 -17.58 5.91
CA SER A 182 14.44 -18.77 6.04
C SER A 182 15.20 -18.94 4.74
N GLU A 183 16.52 -18.76 4.89
CA GLU A 183 17.65 -19.15 4.04
C GLU A 183 17.88 -18.32 2.77
#